data_720f7131753e530564927be188c3786d
#
_entry.id   720f7131753e530564927be188c3786d
#
_cell.length_a   1.000
_cell.length_b   1.000
_cell.length_c   1.000
_cell.angle_alpha   90.00
_cell.angle_beta   90.00
_cell.angle_gamma   90.00
#
_symmetry.space_group_name_H-M   'P 1'
#
loop_
_entity.id
_entity.type
_entity.pdbx_description
1 polymer ?
#
loop_
_entity_poly.entity_id
_entity_poly.type
_entity_poly.pdbx_seq_one_letter_code
_entity_poly.pdbx_strand_id
1 'polypeptide(L)'
;MSQPKINDFVIKFANINGSGSASANQLFAKAILRMGVPVSPRNIFPSNIQGLPTWYEVRVSEAGYLGARGGVDLMVAMNPQTWDKDVIGIEPGGYLLYDSTKPMPKSRFREDIHVIGVPLTEICNREYSDPRQRQLFKNIIYVGALAALLDMDLAEIEKLIGEQFKGKDKLIAPNIHALHLGCDYAKANFACPIGLRMRRATAVGNRIFIDGNSAAALGCVYGGATVAAWYPITPSSSLAEAFARHCRAYRGERESGKNRFAIIQAEDELAAIGMVIGAGWNGARAFTC
;
A
#
# COMPACT_ATOMS: atom_id res chain seq x y z
N MET A 1 -19.62 11.98 -23.77
CA MET A 1 -18.64 11.64 -22.72
C MET A 1 -19.42 11.24 -21.48
N SER A 2 -19.16 10.07 -20.89
CA SER A 2 -19.77 9.66 -19.62
C SER A 2 -19.37 10.65 -18.51
N GLN A 3 -20.26 10.86 -17.52
CA GLN A 3 -19.90 11.69 -16.36
C GLN A 3 -18.71 11.09 -15.61
N PRO A 4 -17.77 11.91 -15.10
CA PRO A 4 -16.63 11.41 -14.37
C PRO A 4 -17.06 10.71 -13.09
N LYS A 5 -16.41 9.58 -12.77
CA LYS A 5 -16.56 8.92 -11.48
C LYS A 5 -15.75 9.69 -10.43
N ILE A 6 -16.42 10.26 -9.43
CA ILE A 6 -15.78 11.04 -8.37
C ILE A 6 -15.79 10.22 -7.09
N ASN A 7 -14.63 10.01 -6.49
CA ASN A 7 -14.45 9.31 -5.21
C ASN A 7 -15.16 7.93 -5.10
N ASP A 8 -15.42 7.27 -6.24
CA ASP A 8 -16.04 5.93 -6.26
C ASP A 8 -15.50 5.08 -7.40
N PHE A 9 -14.40 4.37 -7.16
CA PHE A 9 -13.73 3.51 -8.12
C PHE A 9 -12.78 2.51 -7.46
N VAL A 10 -12.28 1.58 -8.27
CA VAL A 10 -11.27 0.58 -7.88
C VAL A 10 -10.02 0.79 -8.71
N ILE A 11 -8.88 0.93 -8.02
CA ILE A 11 -7.55 0.92 -8.64
C ILE A 11 -6.84 -0.36 -8.23
N LYS A 12 -6.16 -1.00 -9.17
CA LYS A 12 -5.37 -2.19 -8.89
C LYS A 12 -3.96 -2.04 -9.45
N PHE A 13 -2.98 -2.30 -8.61
CA PHE A 13 -1.56 -2.26 -8.95
C PHE A 13 -1.07 -3.69 -9.08
N ALA A 14 -0.64 -4.08 -10.28
CA ALA A 14 -0.01 -5.37 -10.53
C ALA A 14 1.51 -5.20 -10.51
N ASN A 15 2.16 -5.80 -9.53
CA ASN A 15 3.58 -5.63 -9.26
C ASN A 15 4.28 -6.99 -9.08
N ILE A 16 5.58 -6.92 -8.83
CA ILE A 16 6.41 -8.06 -8.46
C ILE A 16 6.76 -7.94 -6.97
N ASN A 17 6.63 -9.03 -6.23
CA ASN A 17 6.97 -9.07 -4.81
C ASN A 17 8.47 -8.74 -4.61
N GLY A 18 8.77 -7.89 -3.65
CA GLY A 18 10.13 -7.37 -3.40
C GLY A 18 10.54 -6.17 -4.26
N SER A 19 9.66 -5.62 -5.11
CA SER A 19 9.94 -4.43 -5.94
C SER A 19 9.89 -3.09 -5.16
N GLY A 20 9.53 -3.11 -3.88
CA GLY A 20 9.32 -1.88 -3.08
C GLY A 20 7.99 -1.19 -3.34
N SER A 21 7.12 -1.75 -4.18
CA SER A 21 5.83 -1.15 -4.56
C SER A 21 4.83 -1.03 -3.42
N ALA A 22 4.90 -1.92 -2.42
CA ALA A 22 3.97 -1.92 -1.29
C ALA A 22 3.96 -0.57 -0.54
N SER A 23 5.13 0.02 -0.30
CA SER A 23 5.25 1.32 0.38
C SER A 23 4.66 2.47 -0.45
N ALA A 24 4.89 2.47 -1.77
CA ALA A 24 4.37 3.49 -2.67
C ALA A 24 2.83 3.37 -2.81
N ASN A 25 2.32 2.15 -2.92
CA ASN A 25 0.89 1.91 -3.01
C ASN A 25 0.17 2.27 -1.70
N GLN A 26 0.80 2.01 -0.56
CA GLN A 26 0.28 2.43 0.75
C GLN A 26 0.30 3.97 0.90
N LEU A 27 1.36 4.63 0.41
CA LEU A 27 1.44 6.09 0.37
C LEU A 27 0.28 6.68 -0.42
N PHE A 28 -0.01 6.12 -1.60
CA PHE A 28 -1.14 6.50 -2.44
C PHE A 28 -2.48 6.34 -1.72
N ALA A 29 -2.74 5.19 -1.08
CA ALA A 29 -3.97 4.96 -0.33
C ALA A 29 -4.12 5.91 0.87
N LYS A 30 -3.02 6.18 1.60
CA LYS A 30 -3.01 7.15 2.70
C LYS A 30 -3.31 8.57 2.23
N ALA A 31 -2.84 8.96 1.05
CA ALA A 31 -3.13 10.28 0.49
C ALA A 31 -4.62 10.44 0.21
N ILE A 32 -5.30 9.41 -0.30
CA ILE A 32 -6.75 9.42 -0.47
C ILE A 32 -7.48 9.64 0.86
N LEU A 33 -7.06 8.92 1.90
CA LEU A 33 -7.62 9.10 3.24
C LEU A 33 -7.42 10.52 3.77
N ARG A 34 -6.22 11.11 3.55
CA ARG A 34 -5.90 12.50 3.98
C ARG A 34 -6.71 13.53 3.20
N MET A 35 -7.16 13.22 2.01
CA MET A 35 -8.14 14.02 1.28
C MET A 35 -9.57 13.87 1.84
N GLY A 36 -9.77 13.12 2.91
CA GLY A 36 -11.05 12.93 3.60
C GLY A 36 -11.98 11.90 2.94
N VAL A 37 -11.46 11.09 2.01
CA VAL A 37 -12.22 10.07 1.29
C VAL A 37 -11.96 8.68 1.90
N PRO A 38 -13.00 7.92 2.28
CA PRO A 38 -12.83 6.56 2.77
C PRO A 38 -12.21 5.65 1.71
N VAL A 39 -11.24 4.85 2.13
CA VAL A 39 -10.46 3.98 1.26
C VAL A 39 -10.16 2.65 1.95
N SER A 40 -10.24 1.56 1.21
CA SER A 40 -9.85 0.22 1.66
C SER A 40 -8.79 -0.35 0.74
N PRO A 41 -7.52 -0.31 1.15
CA PRO A 41 -6.47 -1.01 0.45
C PRO A 41 -6.45 -2.48 0.85
N ARG A 42 -6.16 -3.35 -0.12
CA ARG A 42 -6.00 -4.78 0.09
C ARG A 42 -4.77 -5.29 -0.65
N ASN A 43 -3.85 -5.89 0.09
CA ASN A 43 -2.71 -6.58 -0.52
C ASN A 43 -3.11 -8.01 -0.90
N ILE A 44 -2.87 -8.39 -2.15
CA ILE A 44 -3.17 -9.71 -2.71
C ILE A 44 -1.84 -10.31 -3.16
N PHE A 45 -1.29 -11.19 -2.33
CA PHE A 45 -0.03 -11.86 -2.62
C PHE A 45 -0.23 -13.37 -2.48
N PRO A 46 -0.30 -14.10 -3.60
CA PRO A 46 -0.45 -15.56 -3.58
C PRO A 46 0.73 -16.29 -2.93
N SER A 47 1.90 -15.62 -2.87
CA SER A 47 3.11 -16.16 -2.27
C SER A 47 3.96 -15.02 -1.69
N ASN A 48 4.68 -15.31 -0.60
CA ASN A 48 5.67 -14.42 0.00
C ASN A 48 7.05 -14.48 -0.69
N ILE A 49 7.20 -15.33 -1.72
CA ILE A 49 8.45 -15.49 -2.46
C ILE A 49 8.74 -14.23 -3.28
N GLN A 50 9.95 -13.71 -3.16
CA GLN A 50 10.42 -12.59 -3.96
C GLN A 50 10.39 -12.94 -5.46
N GLY A 51 9.99 -11.98 -6.30
CA GLY A 51 9.91 -12.16 -7.75
C GLY A 51 8.56 -12.70 -8.25
N LEU A 52 7.69 -13.21 -7.37
CA LEU A 52 6.37 -13.65 -7.76
C LEU A 52 5.37 -12.49 -7.88
N PRO A 53 4.28 -12.67 -8.63
CA PRO A 53 3.24 -11.65 -8.79
C PRO A 53 2.59 -11.26 -7.47
N THR A 54 2.36 -9.98 -7.31
CA THR A 54 1.58 -9.41 -6.20
C THR A 54 0.69 -8.30 -6.71
N TRP A 55 -0.48 -8.15 -6.11
CA TRP A 55 -1.40 -7.05 -6.42
C TRP A 55 -1.72 -6.25 -5.17
N TYR A 56 -1.96 -4.97 -5.39
CA TYR A 56 -2.48 -4.08 -4.37
C TYR A 56 -3.73 -3.42 -4.91
N GLU A 57 -4.87 -3.70 -4.31
CA GLU A 57 -6.17 -3.18 -4.73
C GLU A 57 -6.61 -2.08 -3.78
N VAL A 58 -7.06 -0.98 -4.33
CA VAL A 58 -7.53 0.19 -3.58
C VAL A 58 -8.96 0.47 -3.95
N ARG A 59 -9.90 0.17 -3.07
CA ARG A 59 -11.30 0.55 -3.19
C ARG A 59 -11.48 1.93 -2.60
N VAL A 60 -11.92 2.87 -3.41
CA VAL A 60 -12.28 4.24 -3.02
C VAL A 60 -13.80 4.35 -3.01
N SER A 61 -14.40 4.85 -1.92
CA SER A 61 -15.84 5.09 -1.85
C SER A 61 -16.19 6.18 -0.85
N GLU A 62 -16.62 7.35 -1.33
CA GLU A 62 -17.06 8.44 -0.45
C GLU A 62 -18.27 8.03 0.41
N ALA A 63 -19.18 7.21 -0.14
CA ALA A 63 -20.30 6.63 0.60
C ALA A 63 -19.89 5.62 1.68
N GLY A 64 -18.62 5.17 1.71
CA GLY A 64 -18.10 4.24 2.71
C GLY A 64 -18.33 2.78 2.40
N TYR A 65 -18.72 2.42 1.18
CA TYR A 65 -18.83 1.01 0.73
C TYR A 65 -17.45 0.46 0.39
N LEU A 66 -16.74 -0.03 1.39
CA LEU A 66 -15.34 -0.43 1.31
C LEU A 66 -15.12 -1.94 1.05
N GLY A 67 -16.18 -2.71 0.90
CA GLY A 67 -16.10 -4.11 0.50
C GLY A 67 -15.54 -4.28 -0.91
N ALA A 68 -15.07 -5.48 -1.23
CA ALA A 68 -14.63 -5.79 -2.59
C ALA A 68 -15.80 -5.64 -3.58
N ARG A 69 -15.59 -4.79 -4.56
CA ARG A 69 -16.46 -4.68 -5.72
C ARG A 69 -15.83 -5.46 -6.87
N GLY A 70 -16.39 -6.21 -7.64
CA GLY A 70 -15.78 -6.78 -8.86
C GLY A 70 -15.34 -5.68 -9.84
N GLY A 71 -14.46 -6.04 -10.78
CA GLY A 71 -13.92 -5.16 -11.81
C GLY A 71 -12.91 -4.12 -11.32
N VAL A 72 -12.14 -3.58 -12.25
CA VAL A 72 -11.08 -2.59 -12.00
C VAL A 72 -11.30 -1.39 -12.92
N ASP A 73 -11.44 -0.20 -12.34
CA ASP A 73 -11.62 1.03 -13.13
C ASP A 73 -10.28 1.56 -13.67
N LEU A 74 -9.19 1.36 -12.92
CA LEU A 74 -7.83 1.69 -13.35
C LEU A 74 -6.84 0.61 -12.92
N MET A 75 -6.18 0.01 -13.89
CA MET A 75 -5.09 -0.96 -13.68
C MET A 75 -3.74 -0.28 -13.87
N VAL A 76 -2.83 -0.47 -12.91
CA VAL A 76 -1.42 -0.08 -13.00
C VAL A 76 -0.60 -1.35 -13.21
N ALA A 77 -0.32 -1.69 -14.48
CA ALA A 77 0.28 -2.96 -14.87
C ALA A 77 1.81 -2.84 -14.96
N MET A 78 2.48 -3.13 -13.83
CA MET A 78 3.95 -3.11 -13.73
C MET A 78 4.58 -4.50 -13.88
N ASN A 79 3.78 -5.57 -13.86
CA ASN A 79 4.26 -6.94 -13.97
C ASN A 79 3.96 -7.54 -15.35
N PRO A 80 4.98 -7.79 -16.21
CA PRO A 80 4.74 -8.38 -17.52
C PRO A 80 4.19 -9.80 -17.49
N GLN A 81 4.43 -10.56 -16.39
CA GLN A 81 4.00 -11.95 -16.25
C GLN A 81 2.48 -12.09 -16.10
N THR A 82 1.81 -11.04 -15.61
CA THR A 82 0.37 -11.07 -15.35
C THR A 82 -0.43 -10.21 -16.31
N TRP A 83 0.23 -9.65 -17.31
CA TRP A 83 -0.34 -8.66 -18.25
C TRP A 83 -1.72 -9.04 -18.78
N ASP A 84 -1.87 -10.23 -19.35
CA ASP A 84 -3.12 -10.64 -20.00
C ASP A 84 -4.26 -10.74 -18.99
N LYS A 85 -3.99 -11.29 -17.79
CA LYS A 85 -4.94 -11.34 -16.69
C LYS A 85 -5.33 -9.95 -16.20
N ASP A 86 -4.35 -9.05 -16.10
CA ASP A 86 -4.55 -7.71 -15.59
C ASP A 86 -5.38 -6.87 -16.56
N VAL A 87 -5.08 -6.96 -17.87
CA VAL A 87 -5.84 -6.25 -18.92
C VAL A 87 -7.27 -6.75 -19.02
N ILE A 88 -7.51 -8.07 -18.93
CA ILE A 88 -8.85 -8.66 -18.94
C ILE A 88 -9.69 -8.16 -17.75
N GLY A 89 -9.09 -7.95 -16.60
CA GLY A 89 -9.77 -7.50 -15.39
C GLY A 89 -10.24 -6.04 -15.38
N ILE A 90 -9.91 -5.25 -16.40
CA ILE A 90 -10.34 -3.85 -16.51
C ILE A 90 -11.78 -3.77 -16.99
N GLU A 91 -12.59 -2.95 -16.33
CA GLU A 91 -13.96 -2.66 -16.79
C GLU A 91 -13.98 -1.96 -18.15
N PRO A 92 -14.96 -2.22 -19.02
CA PRO A 92 -15.13 -1.47 -20.27
C PRO A 92 -15.15 0.05 -20.02
N GLY A 93 -14.38 0.81 -20.80
CA GLY A 93 -14.16 2.24 -20.58
C GLY A 93 -13.21 2.57 -19.44
N GLY A 94 -12.61 1.58 -18.79
CA GLY A 94 -11.61 1.75 -17.77
C GLY A 94 -10.23 2.13 -18.30
N TYR A 95 -9.25 2.22 -17.43
CA TYR A 95 -7.92 2.75 -17.74
C TYR A 95 -6.82 1.73 -17.45
N LEU A 96 -5.81 1.70 -18.31
CA LEU A 96 -4.60 0.92 -18.17
C LEU A 96 -3.39 1.85 -18.15
N LEU A 97 -2.69 1.95 -17.01
CA LEU A 97 -1.40 2.60 -16.91
C LEU A 97 -0.29 1.53 -16.94
N TYR A 98 0.72 1.72 -17.78
CA TYR A 98 1.83 0.80 -17.90
C TYR A 98 3.16 1.51 -18.19
N ASP A 99 4.29 0.80 -18.02
CA ASP A 99 5.63 1.30 -18.37
C ASP A 99 5.85 1.19 -19.88
N SER A 100 5.73 2.30 -20.59
CA SER A 100 5.84 2.38 -22.05
C SER A 100 7.28 2.49 -22.56
N THR A 101 8.30 2.35 -21.71
CA THR A 101 9.71 2.40 -22.12
C THR A 101 10.03 1.42 -23.25
N LYS A 102 9.40 0.24 -23.23
CA LYS A 102 9.47 -0.73 -24.33
C LYS A 102 8.15 -0.73 -25.09
N PRO A 103 8.17 -0.53 -26.40
CA PRO A 103 6.97 -0.60 -27.21
C PRO A 103 6.28 -1.96 -27.07
N MET A 104 4.95 -1.96 -26.97
CA MET A 104 4.14 -3.16 -26.95
C MET A 104 3.27 -3.24 -28.21
N PRO A 105 3.07 -4.45 -28.78
CA PRO A 105 2.19 -4.63 -29.93
C PRO A 105 0.75 -4.20 -29.63
N LYS A 106 0.07 -3.59 -30.60
CA LYS A 106 -1.33 -3.17 -30.43
C LYS A 106 -2.26 -4.31 -30.03
N SER A 107 -1.99 -5.54 -30.48
CA SER A 107 -2.73 -6.76 -30.12
C SER A 107 -2.73 -7.11 -28.64
N ARG A 108 -1.85 -6.50 -27.85
CA ARG A 108 -1.80 -6.68 -26.39
C ARG A 108 -2.76 -5.75 -25.63
N PHE A 109 -3.43 -4.86 -26.33
CA PHE A 109 -4.37 -3.91 -25.75
C PHE A 109 -5.79 -4.21 -26.19
N ARG A 110 -6.75 -3.96 -25.32
CA ARG A 110 -8.18 -4.01 -25.63
C ARG A 110 -8.62 -2.67 -26.23
N GLU A 111 -9.56 -2.72 -27.17
CA GLU A 111 -10.09 -1.52 -27.85
C GLU A 111 -11.08 -0.73 -26.98
N ASP A 112 -11.69 -1.39 -26.00
CA ASP A 112 -12.71 -0.83 -25.12
C ASP A 112 -12.16 -0.20 -23.83
N ILE A 113 -10.84 0.01 -23.73
CA ILE A 113 -10.18 0.65 -22.58
C ILE A 113 -9.28 1.81 -23.00
N HIS A 114 -9.00 2.71 -22.09
CA HIS A 114 -8.08 3.83 -22.29
C HIS A 114 -6.66 3.46 -21.86
N VAL A 115 -5.70 3.57 -22.78
CA VAL A 115 -4.31 3.18 -22.53
C VAL A 115 -3.45 4.40 -22.23
N ILE A 116 -2.74 4.37 -21.10
CA ILE A 116 -1.87 5.44 -20.60
C ILE A 116 -0.45 4.87 -20.48
N GLY A 117 0.42 5.20 -21.42
CA GLY A 117 1.82 4.77 -21.43
C GLY A 117 2.73 5.82 -20.81
N VAL A 118 3.32 5.52 -19.64
CA VAL A 118 4.34 6.37 -19.01
C VAL A 118 5.69 5.66 -19.11
N PRO A 119 6.74 6.27 -19.70
CA PRO A 119 8.03 5.62 -19.88
C PRO A 119 8.85 5.61 -18.58
N LEU A 120 8.32 4.91 -17.58
CA LEU A 120 8.81 4.94 -16.19
C LEU A 120 10.28 4.52 -16.07
N THR A 121 10.66 3.45 -16.76
CA THR A 121 12.05 2.96 -16.72
C THR A 121 13.00 3.94 -17.43
N GLU A 122 12.58 4.55 -18.52
CA GLU A 122 13.38 5.57 -19.22
C GLU A 122 13.58 6.80 -18.34
N ILE A 123 12.54 7.33 -17.72
CA ILE A 123 12.61 8.44 -16.76
C ILE A 123 13.59 8.10 -15.65
N CYS A 124 13.49 6.91 -15.04
CA CYS A 124 14.40 6.49 -13.98
C CYS A 124 15.85 6.38 -14.47
N ASN A 125 16.08 5.85 -15.67
CA ASN A 125 17.42 5.70 -16.22
C ASN A 125 18.11 7.04 -16.49
N ARG A 126 17.32 8.05 -16.86
CA ARG A 126 17.82 9.41 -17.09
C ARG A 126 18.16 10.12 -15.78
N GLU A 127 17.32 9.98 -14.76
CA GLU A 127 17.41 10.76 -13.52
C GLU A 127 18.30 10.13 -12.44
N TYR A 128 18.43 8.80 -12.42
CA TYR A 128 19.11 8.08 -11.34
C TYR A 128 20.21 7.16 -11.87
N SER A 129 21.41 7.24 -11.29
CA SER A 129 22.55 6.37 -11.66
C SER A 129 22.50 5.00 -10.99
N ASP A 130 22.02 4.90 -9.73
CA ASP A 130 21.96 3.68 -8.95
C ASP A 130 20.77 2.79 -9.37
N PRO A 131 20.99 1.52 -9.80
CA PRO A 131 19.92 0.60 -10.18
C PRO A 131 18.90 0.31 -9.09
N ARG A 132 19.32 0.27 -7.81
CA ARG A 132 18.41 0.05 -6.67
C ARG A 132 17.46 1.23 -6.48
N GLN A 133 18.00 2.45 -6.60
CA GLN A 133 17.18 3.66 -6.54
C GLN A 133 16.20 3.73 -7.71
N ARG A 134 16.59 3.34 -8.94
CA ARG A 134 15.69 3.28 -10.10
C ARG A 134 14.47 2.42 -9.83
N GLN A 135 14.65 1.24 -9.23
CA GLN A 135 13.54 0.36 -8.93
C GLN A 135 12.57 0.96 -7.93
N LEU A 136 13.07 1.61 -6.88
CA LEU A 136 12.24 2.24 -5.85
C LEU A 136 11.52 3.48 -6.38
N PHE A 137 12.26 4.38 -7.03
CA PHE A 137 11.69 5.64 -7.53
C PHE A 137 10.71 5.45 -8.68
N LYS A 138 10.83 4.37 -9.47
CA LYS A 138 9.81 4.02 -10.46
C LYS A 138 8.41 3.93 -9.85
N ASN A 139 8.31 3.39 -8.64
CA ASN A 139 7.03 3.30 -7.92
C ASN A 139 6.53 4.68 -7.45
N ILE A 140 7.40 5.61 -7.10
CA ILE A 140 6.99 6.97 -6.74
C ILE A 140 6.61 7.78 -7.98
N ILE A 141 7.29 7.58 -9.11
CA ILE A 141 6.96 8.24 -10.38
C ILE A 141 5.55 7.85 -10.83
N TYR A 142 5.16 6.55 -10.79
CA TYR A 142 3.78 6.22 -11.15
C TYR A 142 2.76 6.77 -10.16
N VAL A 143 3.09 6.91 -8.87
CA VAL A 143 2.20 7.60 -7.91
C VAL A 143 2.03 9.07 -8.29
N GLY A 144 3.10 9.74 -8.70
CA GLY A 144 3.03 11.12 -9.22
C GLY A 144 2.16 11.25 -10.47
N ALA A 145 2.32 10.34 -11.43
CA ALA A 145 1.48 10.30 -12.63
C ALA A 145 -0.01 10.09 -12.27
N LEU A 146 -0.30 9.16 -11.35
CA LEU A 146 -1.65 8.93 -10.86
C LEU A 146 -2.22 10.16 -10.14
N ALA A 147 -1.41 10.89 -9.40
CA ALA A 147 -1.85 12.11 -8.73
C ALA A 147 -2.38 13.15 -9.74
N ALA A 148 -1.69 13.36 -10.86
CA ALA A 148 -2.15 14.24 -11.92
C ALA A 148 -3.40 13.70 -12.65
N LEU A 149 -3.38 12.41 -13.01
CA LEU A 149 -4.47 11.75 -13.74
C LEU A 149 -5.77 11.73 -12.95
N LEU A 150 -5.71 11.67 -11.62
CA LEU A 150 -6.86 11.57 -10.74
C LEU A 150 -7.22 12.88 -10.02
N ASP A 151 -6.53 13.98 -10.31
CA ASP A 151 -6.72 15.28 -9.65
C ASP A 151 -6.51 15.22 -8.12
N MET A 152 -5.47 14.50 -7.69
CA MET A 152 -5.13 14.39 -6.28
C MET A 152 -4.35 15.61 -5.79
N ASP A 153 -4.51 15.92 -4.51
CA ASP A 153 -3.72 16.97 -3.86
C ASP A 153 -2.27 16.50 -3.64
N LEU A 154 -1.36 17.00 -4.48
CA LEU A 154 0.05 16.62 -4.47
C LEU A 154 0.73 16.99 -3.14
N ALA A 155 0.32 18.11 -2.52
CA ALA A 155 0.88 18.55 -1.24
C ALA A 155 0.60 17.58 -0.09
N GLU A 156 -0.52 16.84 -0.13
CA GLU A 156 -0.78 15.79 0.87
C GLU A 156 0.16 14.58 0.68
N ILE A 157 0.52 14.26 -0.56
CA ILE A 157 1.48 13.17 -0.83
C ILE A 157 2.88 13.60 -0.36
N GLU A 158 3.29 14.83 -0.61
CA GLU A 158 4.58 15.39 -0.15
C GLU A 158 4.68 15.38 1.38
N LYS A 159 3.64 15.79 2.08
CA LYS A 159 3.59 15.73 3.56
C LYS A 159 3.75 14.29 4.06
N LEU A 160 3.07 13.33 3.43
CA LEU A 160 3.18 11.92 3.79
C LEU A 160 4.58 11.35 3.53
N ILE A 161 5.26 11.78 2.47
CA ILE A 161 6.67 11.45 2.22
C ILE A 161 7.53 11.98 3.36
N GLY A 162 7.35 13.24 3.77
CA GLY A 162 8.05 13.83 4.91
C GLY A 162 7.81 13.06 6.22
N GLU A 163 6.58 12.66 6.50
CA GLU A 163 6.23 11.84 7.67
C GLU A 163 6.86 10.45 7.62
N GLN A 164 6.82 9.79 6.45
CA GLN A 164 7.34 8.43 6.26
C GLN A 164 8.87 8.36 6.45
N PHE A 165 9.59 9.39 6.01
CA PHE A 165 11.04 9.46 6.09
C PHE A 165 11.55 10.38 7.21
N LYS A 166 10.72 10.69 8.20
CA LYS A 166 11.09 11.48 9.38
C LYS A 166 12.35 10.90 10.05
N GLY A 167 13.38 11.72 10.22
CA GLY A 167 14.69 11.31 10.75
C GLY A 167 15.63 10.69 9.68
N LYS A 168 15.19 10.63 8.41
CA LYS A 168 15.98 10.21 7.25
C LYS A 168 15.89 11.25 6.14
N ASP A 169 16.17 12.50 6.45
CA ASP A 169 15.90 13.67 5.61
C ASP A 169 16.50 13.59 4.21
N LYS A 170 17.64 12.88 4.07
CA LYS A 170 18.29 12.62 2.77
C LYS A 170 17.39 11.84 1.78
N LEU A 171 16.34 11.17 2.25
CA LEU A 171 15.43 10.43 1.41
C LEU A 171 14.20 11.27 0.99
N ILE A 172 13.89 12.37 1.67
CA ILE A 172 12.68 13.16 1.42
C ILE A 172 12.76 13.83 0.04
N ALA A 173 13.79 14.64 -0.19
CA ALA A 173 13.91 15.41 -1.43
C ALA A 173 13.95 14.53 -2.71
N PRO A 174 14.68 13.39 -2.76
CA PRO A 174 14.66 12.52 -3.93
C PRO A 174 13.28 11.88 -4.19
N ASN A 175 12.52 11.54 -3.14
CA ASN A 175 11.17 11.00 -3.31
C ASN A 175 10.18 12.06 -3.80
N ILE A 176 10.25 13.28 -3.28
CA ILE A 176 9.46 14.41 -3.78
C ILE A 176 9.81 14.69 -5.24
N HIS A 177 11.09 14.71 -5.61
CA HIS A 177 11.52 14.88 -7.00
C HIS A 177 10.92 13.80 -7.91
N ALA A 178 11.01 12.52 -7.52
CA ALA A 178 10.40 11.42 -8.26
C ALA A 178 8.88 11.57 -8.43
N LEU A 179 8.18 12.03 -7.38
CA LEU A 179 6.75 12.33 -7.43
C LEU A 179 6.43 13.38 -8.49
N HIS A 180 7.18 14.49 -8.51
CA HIS A 180 7.01 15.55 -9.49
C HIS A 180 7.31 15.11 -10.92
N LEU A 181 8.35 14.31 -11.16
CA LEU A 181 8.65 13.76 -12.48
C LEU A 181 7.44 13.03 -13.08
N GLY A 182 6.76 12.22 -12.28
CA GLY A 182 5.55 11.51 -12.73
C GLY A 182 4.39 12.45 -12.99
N CYS A 183 4.14 13.39 -12.09
CA CYS A 183 3.07 14.37 -12.18
C CYS A 183 3.22 15.26 -13.42
N ASP A 184 4.41 15.80 -13.64
CA ASP A 184 4.71 16.71 -14.74
C ASP A 184 4.64 15.97 -16.08
N TYR A 185 5.17 14.74 -16.16
CA TYR A 185 5.02 13.91 -17.34
C TYR A 185 3.55 13.68 -17.69
N ALA A 186 2.74 13.32 -16.71
CA ALA A 186 1.32 13.06 -16.95
C ALA A 186 0.58 14.31 -17.44
N LYS A 187 0.82 15.47 -16.81
CA LYS A 187 0.23 16.75 -17.23
C LYS A 187 0.65 17.20 -18.61
N ALA A 188 1.89 16.90 -19.00
CA ALA A 188 2.42 17.30 -20.32
C ALA A 188 1.89 16.42 -21.46
N ASN A 189 1.53 15.15 -21.20
CA ASN A 189 1.26 14.17 -22.25
C ASN A 189 -0.18 13.66 -22.28
N PHE A 190 -0.98 13.89 -21.22
CA PHE A 190 -2.35 13.38 -21.12
C PHE A 190 -3.33 14.48 -20.70
N ALA A 191 -4.61 14.27 -21.06
CA ALA A 191 -5.68 15.07 -20.48
C ALA A 191 -5.80 14.74 -18.99
N CYS A 192 -5.48 15.69 -18.14
CA CYS A 192 -5.58 15.58 -16.69
C CYS A 192 -6.63 16.56 -16.16
N PRO A 193 -7.58 16.08 -15.32
CA PRO A 193 -7.77 14.69 -14.91
C PRO A 193 -8.50 13.85 -15.97
N ILE A 194 -8.38 12.53 -15.82
CA ILE A 194 -9.15 11.55 -16.61
C ILE A 194 -10.61 11.44 -16.13
N GLY A 195 -11.37 10.47 -16.68
CA GLY A 195 -12.76 10.22 -16.24
C GLY A 195 -12.93 9.69 -14.81
N LEU A 196 -11.84 9.47 -14.08
CA LEU A 196 -11.80 9.16 -12.64
C LEU A 196 -11.20 10.36 -11.91
N ARG A 197 -11.83 10.81 -10.82
CA ARG A 197 -11.37 11.99 -10.09
C ARG A 197 -11.41 11.79 -8.59
N MET A 198 -10.39 12.29 -7.93
CA MET A 198 -10.37 12.50 -6.49
C MET A 198 -10.80 13.93 -6.17
N ARG A 199 -11.69 14.07 -5.21
CA ARG A 199 -12.10 15.37 -4.68
C ARG A 199 -12.04 15.32 -3.16
N ARG A 200 -11.53 16.36 -2.52
CA ARG A 200 -11.55 16.46 -1.06
C ARG A 200 -12.98 16.29 -0.54
N ALA A 201 -13.10 15.51 0.55
CA ALA A 201 -14.34 15.24 1.24
C ALA A 201 -14.12 15.25 2.76
N THR A 202 -15.20 15.06 3.53
CA THR A 202 -15.15 14.94 5.00
C THR A 202 -15.68 13.58 5.47
N ALA A 203 -15.83 12.65 4.54
CA ALA A 203 -16.49 11.38 4.79
C ALA A 203 -15.68 10.40 5.66
N VAL A 204 -14.38 10.64 5.88
CA VAL A 204 -13.56 9.87 6.82
C VAL A 204 -13.97 10.12 8.27
N GLY A 205 -14.33 11.37 8.64
CA GLY A 205 -14.66 11.72 10.02
C GLY A 205 -13.49 11.43 10.97
N ASN A 206 -13.79 10.80 12.11
CA ASN A 206 -12.80 10.45 13.14
C ASN A 206 -12.15 9.07 12.94
N ARG A 207 -12.28 8.45 11.76
CA ARG A 207 -11.68 7.13 11.46
C ARG A 207 -10.18 7.27 11.23
N ILE A 208 -9.45 6.20 11.60
CA ILE A 208 -8.01 6.10 11.38
C ILE A 208 -7.71 5.08 10.28
N PHE A 209 -6.54 5.19 9.69
CA PHE A 209 -6.00 4.20 8.77
C PHE A 209 -5.15 3.21 9.57
N ILE A 210 -5.61 1.99 9.70
CA ILE A 210 -4.93 0.93 10.45
C ILE A 210 -5.07 -0.40 9.71
N ASP A 211 -4.01 -1.18 9.65
CA ASP A 211 -4.07 -2.56 9.14
C ASP A 211 -4.66 -3.52 10.19
N GLY A 212 -5.17 -4.68 9.72
CA GLY A 212 -5.83 -5.65 10.57
C GLY A 212 -4.93 -6.19 11.68
N ASN A 213 -3.66 -6.49 11.39
CA ASN A 213 -2.72 -7.00 12.38
C ASN A 213 -2.41 -5.96 13.48
N SER A 214 -2.21 -4.71 13.10
CA SER A 214 -2.02 -3.62 14.08
C SER A 214 -3.26 -3.39 14.94
N ALA A 215 -4.45 -3.47 14.36
CA ALA A 215 -5.72 -3.36 15.09
C ALA A 215 -5.92 -4.54 16.04
N ALA A 216 -5.67 -5.77 15.59
CA ALA A 216 -5.74 -6.98 16.40
C ALA A 216 -4.75 -6.94 17.57
N ALA A 217 -3.52 -6.51 17.30
CA ALA A 217 -2.49 -6.33 18.34
C ALA A 217 -2.91 -5.33 19.42
N LEU A 218 -3.51 -4.21 19.02
CA LEU A 218 -4.07 -3.23 19.95
C LEU A 218 -5.21 -3.83 20.76
N GLY A 219 -6.10 -4.59 20.09
CA GLY A 219 -7.18 -5.36 20.74
C GLY A 219 -6.64 -6.34 21.77
N CYS A 220 -5.55 -7.06 21.50
CA CYS A 220 -4.88 -7.94 22.47
C CYS A 220 -4.40 -7.17 23.70
N VAL A 221 -3.83 -5.96 23.51
CA VAL A 221 -3.41 -5.11 24.65
C VAL A 221 -4.61 -4.71 25.51
N TYR A 222 -5.69 -4.20 24.89
CA TYR A 222 -6.92 -3.83 25.60
C TYR A 222 -7.63 -5.03 26.21
N GLY A 223 -7.59 -6.18 25.56
CA GLY A 223 -8.07 -7.46 26.07
C GLY A 223 -7.25 -8.02 27.24
N GLY A 224 -6.16 -7.36 27.63
CA GLY A 224 -5.35 -7.73 28.79
C GLY A 224 -4.30 -8.81 28.50
N ALA A 225 -4.00 -9.15 27.25
CA ALA A 225 -2.94 -10.09 26.94
C ALA A 225 -1.58 -9.54 27.35
N THR A 226 -0.82 -10.33 28.13
CA THR A 226 0.50 -9.98 28.64
C THR A 226 1.62 -10.82 28.04
N VAL A 227 1.28 -11.96 27.41
CA VAL A 227 2.25 -12.87 26.80
C VAL A 227 1.88 -13.09 25.33
N ALA A 228 2.86 -12.95 24.45
CA ALA A 228 2.79 -13.40 23.06
C ALA A 228 3.96 -14.36 22.79
N ALA A 229 3.64 -15.56 22.33
CA ALA A 229 4.65 -16.49 21.83
C ALA A 229 4.32 -16.78 20.36
N TRP A 230 5.29 -16.65 19.46
CA TRP A 230 5.03 -16.68 18.04
C TRP A 230 6.21 -17.21 17.23
N TYR A 231 5.92 -17.73 16.04
CA TYR A 231 6.94 -18.13 15.09
C TYR A 231 6.90 -17.17 13.89
N PRO A 232 8.08 -16.64 13.45
CA PRO A 232 8.11 -15.61 12.42
C PRO A 232 7.73 -16.15 11.05
N ILE A 233 6.52 -15.87 10.61
CA ILE A 233 6.03 -16.19 9.27
C ILE A 233 5.14 -15.05 8.74
N THR A 234 5.25 -14.74 7.45
CA THR A 234 4.37 -13.79 6.80
C THR A 234 2.97 -14.42 6.57
N PRO A 235 1.87 -13.73 6.96
CA PRO A 235 1.75 -12.31 7.36
C PRO A 235 1.71 -12.07 8.88
N SER A 236 1.85 -13.08 9.73
CA SER A 236 1.58 -12.97 11.18
C SER A 236 2.62 -12.12 11.93
N SER A 237 3.86 -12.07 11.48
CA SER A 237 4.95 -11.33 12.14
C SER A 237 4.60 -9.89 12.46
N SER A 238 3.87 -9.21 11.59
CA SER A 238 3.47 -7.82 11.81
C SER A 238 2.49 -7.65 12.98
N LEU A 239 1.72 -8.68 13.33
CA LEU A 239 0.87 -8.67 14.53
C LEU A 239 1.72 -8.71 15.81
N ALA A 240 2.68 -9.63 15.91
CA ALA A 240 3.58 -9.74 17.05
C ALA A 240 4.42 -8.47 17.22
N GLU A 241 4.95 -7.91 16.13
CA GLU A 241 5.70 -6.64 16.14
C GLU A 241 4.82 -5.45 16.57
N ALA A 242 3.58 -5.37 16.10
CA ALA A 242 2.63 -4.34 16.52
C ALA A 242 2.28 -4.49 18.01
N PHE A 243 2.05 -5.72 18.50
CA PHE A 243 1.84 -5.97 19.90
C PHE A 243 3.01 -5.51 20.75
N ALA A 244 4.25 -5.79 20.31
CA ALA A 244 5.47 -5.33 20.98
C ALA A 244 5.51 -3.80 21.08
N ARG A 245 5.20 -3.08 19.98
CA ARG A 245 5.16 -1.62 19.98
C ARG A 245 4.11 -1.07 20.95
N HIS A 246 2.90 -1.63 20.95
CA HIS A 246 1.82 -1.21 21.83
C HIS A 246 2.13 -1.52 23.30
N CYS A 247 2.70 -2.69 23.60
CA CYS A 247 3.10 -3.03 24.95
C CYS A 247 4.18 -2.09 25.50
N ARG A 248 5.20 -1.76 24.71
CA ARG A 248 6.23 -0.78 25.12
C ARG A 248 5.64 0.59 25.40
N ALA A 249 4.64 1.01 24.61
CA ALA A 249 3.99 2.31 24.79
C ALA A 249 3.07 2.36 26.03
N TYR A 250 2.38 1.27 26.35
CA TYR A 250 1.29 1.29 27.33
C TYR A 250 1.55 0.44 28.57
N ARG A 251 2.56 -0.45 28.59
CA ARG A 251 2.85 -1.41 29.66
C ARG A 251 4.30 -1.44 30.13
N GLY A 252 5.15 -0.57 29.59
CA GLY A 252 6.51 -0.37 30.10
C GLY A 252 6.49 0.50 31.34
N GLU A 253 7.13 0.06 32.43
CA GLU A 253 7.37 0.91 33.59
C GLU A 253 8.57 1.82 33.32
N ARG A 254 8.31 3.13 33.19
CA ARG A 254 9.36 4.11 32.90
C ARG A 254 10.40 4.25 33.99
N GLU A 255 10.01 4.04 35.26
CA GLU A 255 10.89 4.23 36.44
C GLU A 255 11.75 3.01 36.72
N SER A 256 11.21 1.80 36.60
CA SER A 256 11.92 0.56 36.94
C SER A 256 12.61 -0.09 35.74
N GLY A 257 12.28 0.32 34.53
CA GLY A 257 12.70 -0.35 33.29
C GLY A 257 12.10 -1.74 33.08
N LYS A 258 11.20 -2.18 33.98
CA LYS A 258 10.57 -3.51 33.93
C LYS A 258 9.40 -3.49 32.93
N ASN A 259 9.27 -4.59 32.22
CA ASN A 259 8.15 -4.82 31.30
C ASN A 259 7.10 -5.68 32.04
N ARG A 260 5.84 -5.28 31.97
CA ARG A 260 4.70 -6.10 32.41
C ARG A 260 4.13 -6.92 31.25
N PHE A 261 5.01 -7.41 30.39
CA PHE A 261 4.67 -8.25 29.25
C PHE A 261 5.89 -9.09 28.84
N ALA A 262 5.63 -10.21 28.18
CA ALA A 262 6.66 -11.05 27.56
C ALA A 262 6.30 -11.32 26.11
N ILE A 263 7.30 -11.24 25.22
CA ILE A 263 7.16 -11.57 23.80
C ILE A 263 8.31 -12.50 23.46
N ILE A 264 7.96 -13.71 23.03
CA ILE A 264 8.90 -14.83 22.88
C ILE A 264 8.80 -15.34 21.46
N GLN A 265 9.90 -15.36 20.75
CA GLN A 265 10.01 -16.05 19.48
C GLN A 265 10.25 -17.53 19.75
N ALA A 266 9.38 -18.37 19.20
CA ALA A 266 9.50 -19.83 19.24
C ALA A 266 10.23 -20.35 18.01
N GLU A 267 10.65 -21.63 18.05
CA GLU A 267 11.29 -22.31 16.93
C GLU A 267 10.29 -22.83 15.87
N ASP A 268 9.04 -23.05 16.29
CA ASP A 268 7.94 -23.47 15.41
C ASP A 268 6.58 -23.12 16.05
N GLU A 269 5.51 -23.38 15.33
CA GLU A 269 4.13 -23.11 15.79
C GLU A 269 3.72 -24.01 16.97
N LEU A 270 4.19 -25.27 17.03
CA LEU A 270 3.91 -26.19 18.13
C LEU A 270 4.57 -25.71 19.41
N ALA A 271 5.81 -25.25 19.36
CA ALA A 271 6.48 -24.63 20.49
C ALA A 271 5.77 -23.35 20.94
N ALA A 272 5.32 -22.50 19.97
CA ALA A 272 4.60 -21.27 20.27
C ALA A 272 3.29 -21.55 21.05
N ILE A 273 2.46 -22.48 20.60
CA ILE A 273 1.21 -22.82 21.30
C ILE A 273 1.48 -23.48 22.65
N GLY A 274 2.51 -24.30 22.77
CA GLY A 274 2.94 -24.87 24.05
C GLY A 274 3.29 -23.80 25.09
N MET A 275 4.03 -22.77 24.67
CA MET A 275 4.35 -21.62 25.53
C MET A 275 3.10 -20.83 25.95
N VAL A 276 2.12 -20.65 25.03
CA VAL A 276 0.85 -19.99 25.33
C VAL A 276 0.04 -20.77 26.35
N ILE A 277 -0.05 -22.10 26.20
CA ILE A 277 -0.74 -22.97 27.15
C ILE A 277 -0.08 -22.88 28.53
N GLY A 278 1.26 -22.98 28.60
CA GLY A 278 2.01 -22.87 29.85
C GLY A 278 1.83 -21.50 30.52
N ALA A 279 1.82 -20.42 29.76
CA ALA A 279 1.55 -19.09 30.27
C ALA A 279 0.12 -18.97 30.82
N GLY A 280 -0.86 -19.49 30.07
CA GLY A 280 -2.27 -19.53 30.51
C GLY A 280 -2.47 -20.35 31.80
N TRP A 281 -1.81 -21.48 31.91
CA TRP A 281 -1.82 -22.31 33.13
C TRP A 281 -1.38 -21.53 34.37
N ASN A 282 -0.43 -20.60 34.20
CA ASN A 282 0.04 -19.73 35.26
C ASN A 282 -0.76 -18.43 35.42
N GLY A 283 -1.93 -18.33 34.80
CA GLY A 283 -2.84 -17.20 34.95
C GLY A 283 -2.55 -16.01 34.01
N ALA A 284 -1.57 -16.11 33.12
CA ALA A 284 -1.33 -15.06 32.13
C ALA A 284 -2.34 -15.13 30.99
N ARG A 285 -2.79 -13.98 30.51
CA ARG A 285 -3.55 -13.92 29.26
C ARG A 285 -2.56 -13.90 28.09
N ALA A 286 -2.51 -15.00 27.34
CA ALA A 286 -1.53 -15.24 26.30
C ALA A 286 -2.16 -15.53 24.95
N PHE A 287 -1.40 -15.29 23.86
CA PHE A 287 -1.81 -15.66 22.51
C PHE A 287 -0.60 -16.04 21.65
N THR A 288 -0.88 -16.71 20.52
CA THR A 288 0.05 -16.95 19.41
C THR A 288 -0.58 -16.47 18.10
N CYS A 289 0.24 -16.25 17.06
CA CYS A 289 -0.20 -15.85 15.73
C CYS A 289 0.72 -16.42 14.63
#